data_dfa988382d90de95c723f73089a75836
#
_entry.id   dfa988382d90de95c723f73089a75836
#
_cell.length_a   1.000
_cell.length_b   1.000
_cell.length_c   1.000
_cell.angle_alpha   90.00
_cell.angle_beta   90.00
_cell.angle_gamma   90.00
#
_symmetry.space_group_name_H-M   'P 1'
#
loop_
_entity.id
_entity.type
_entity.pdbx_description
1 polymer ?
#
loop_
_entity_poly.entity_id
_entity_poly.type
_entity_poly.pdbx_seq_one_letter_code
_entity_poly.pdbx_strand_id
1 'polypeptide(L)'
;MIWVIAGTLDGRTLAVDIQERTGEEVLVTVVSQYGAELAAHKGITVHTGRLDQEAMQNLIKEHNIRLLIDASHPYAAIVTATAQDAAKAEGIPFVRFERKEVPLPDYDKLHIVVDEVEAANLAGKLAKENNKHVYLTTGSKTMHIFAKSDALQDCEVWTRILPTAEVLQMMEDLNVSPKRIVAVQGPFSYDMNRIMFHDTQASVVVMKNSGLVGGADTKL
;
A
#
# COMPACT_ATOMS: atom_id res chain seq x y z
N MET A 1 -0.37 -3.60 -27.46
CA MET A 1 0.34 -3.26 -26.20
C MET A 1 -0.45 -3.81 -25.01
N ILE A 2 0.20 -4.24 -23.94
CA ILE A 2 -0.41 -4.64 -22.66
C ILE A 2 -0.22 -3.50 -21.65
N TRP A 3 -1.26 -3.15 -20.89
CA TRP A 3 -1.16 -2.14 -19.85
C TRP A 3 -1.17 -2.78 -18.47
N VAL A 4 -0.21 -2.43 -17.60
CA VAL A 4 -0.11 -2.88 -16.21
C VAL A 4 -0.19 -1.68 -15.27
N ILE A 5 -1.18 -1.65 -14.40
CA ILE A 5 -1.25 -0.68 -13.30
C ILE A 5 -0.35 -1.20 -12.18
N ALA A 6 0.84 -0.60 -12.00
CA ALA A 6 1.95 -1.18 -11.24
C ALA A 6 2.46 -0.28 -10.11
N GLY A 7 1.58 0.06 -9.17
CA GLY A 7 1.97 0.82 -7.95
C GLY A 7 2.80 0.03 -6.92
N THR A 8 3.08 -1.25 -7.16
CA THR A 8 3.73 -2.16 -6.21
C THR A 8 4.93 -2.87 -6.84
N LEU A 9 5.79 -3.49 -6.03
CA LEU A 9 6.89 -4.30 -6.54
C LEU A 9 6.38 -5.43 -7.43
N ASP A 10 5.33 -6.15 -7.00
CA ASP A 10 4.77 -7.25 -7.79
C ASP A 10 4.30 -6.79 -9.17
N GLY A 11 3.62 -5.64 -9.22
CA GLY A 11 3.14 -5.09 -10.50
C GLY A 11 4.30 -4.74 -11.43
N ARG A 12 5.39 -4.19 -10.90
CA ARG A 12 6.59 -3.91 -11.70
C ARG A 12 7.28 -5.19 -12.18
N THR A 13 7.44 -6.16 -11.28
CA THR A 13 8.00 -7.48 -11.65
C THR A 13 7.15 -8.16 -12.71
N LEU A 14 5.83 -8.15 -12.54
CA LEU A 14 4.91 -8.71 -13.53
C LEU A 14 5.07 -8.04 -14.91
N ALA A 15 5.20 -6.71 -14.95
CA ALA A 15 5.38 -5.97 -16.19
C ALA A 15 6.68 -6.37 -16.91
N VAL A 16 7.78 -6.52 -16.16
CA VAL A 16 9.07 -7.00 -16.70
C VAL A 16 8.94 -8.45 -17.19
N ASP A 17 8.36 -9.34 -16.40
CA ASP A 17 8.15 -10.74 -16.77
C ASP A 17 7.32 -10.89 -18.06
N ILE A 18 6.26 -10.08 -18.21
CA ILE A 18 5.46 -10.07 -19.44
C ILE A 18 6.32 -9.66 -20.61
N GLN A 19 7.03 -8.55 -20.50
CA GLN A 19 7.85 -8.02 -21.58
C GLN A 19 8.96 -9.01 -21.99
N GLU A 20 9.69 -9.57 -21.03
CA GLU A 20 10.82 -10.48 -21.30
C GLU A 20 10.37 -11.83 -21.89
N ARG A 21 9.24 -12.37 -21.41
CA ARG A 21 8.75 -13.69 -21.85
C ARG A 21 7.97 -13.65 -23.15
N THR A 22 7.30 -12.55 -23.42
CA THR A 22 6.41 -12.46 -24.59
C THR A 22 6.95 -11.58 -25.72
N GLY A 23 7.90 -10.68 -25.41
CA GLY A 23 8.36 -9.64 -26.32
C GLY A 23 7.33 -8.55 -26.59
N GLU A 24 6.19 -8.56 -25.88
CA GLU A 24 5.12 -7.58 -26.04
C GLU A 24 5.52 -6.22 -25.46
N GLU A 25 5.08 -5.16 -26.13
CA GLU A 25 5.19 -3.81 -25.57
C GLU A 25 4.28 -3.68 -24.34
N VAL A 26 4.85 -3.17 -23.26
CA VAL A 26 4.14 -2.99 -21.99
C VAL A 26 4.09 -1.50 -21.62
N LEU A 27 2.90 -0.99 -21.32
CA LEU A 27 2.69 0.29 -20.67
C LEU A 27 2.51 0.04 -19.18
N VAL A 28 3.27 0.76 -18.37
CA VAL A 28 3.14 0.75 -16.90
C VAL A 28 2.65 2.11 -16.42
N THR A 29 1.63 2.14 -15.57
CA THR A 29 1.20 3.36 -14.90
C THR A 29 1.51 3.33 -13.41
N VAL A 30 2.06 4.44 -12.91
CA VAL A 30 2.40 4.67 -11.51
C VAL A 30 1.97 6.06 -11.08
N VAL A 31 1.79 6.30 -9.79
CA VAL A 31 1.29 7.59 -9.29
C VAL A 31 2.40 8.62 -9.12
N SER A 32 3.62 8.20 -8.77
CA SER A 32 4.73 9.10 -8.41
C SER A 32 5.91 8.98 -9.34
N GLN A 33 6.71 10.05 -9.42
CA GLN A 33 7.98 10.06 -10.15
C GLN A 33 8.94 8.99 -9.63
N TYR A 34 9.02 8.81 -8.32
CA TYR A 34 9.80 7.73 -7.71
C TYR A 34 9.32 6.34 -8.16
N GLY A 35 8.00 6.14 -8.27
CA GLY A 35 7.43 4.91 -8.84
C GLY A 35 7.85 4.69 -10.29
N ALA A 36 7.96 5.77 -11.07
CA ALA A 36 8.39 5.72 -12.46
C ALA A 36 9.87 5.32 -12.59
N GLU A 37 10.74 5.88 -11.77
CA GLU A 37 12.16 5.49 -11.72
C GLU A 37 12.33 4.00 -11.41
N LEU A 38 11.54 3.48 -10.46
CA LEU A 38 11.55 2.06 -10.10
C LEU A 38 10.93 1.13 -11.17
N ALA A 39 10.05 1.65 -12.03
CA ALA A 39 9.40 0.90 -13.11
C ALA A 39 10.17 0.97 -14.43
N ALA A 40 11.19 1.81 -14.53
CA ALA A 40 11.98 2.01 -15.74
C ALA A 40 12.70 0.71 -16.12
N HIS A 41 12.38 0.18 -17.28
CA HIS A 41 13.00 -1.02 -17.84
C HIS A 41 12.96 -0.96 -19.38
N LYS A 42 13.92 -1.63 -20.04
CA LYS A 42 13.96 -1.69 -21.51
C LYS A 42 12.69 -2.36 -22.05
N GLY A 43 12.01 -1.73 -22.97
CA GLY A 43 10.77 -2.25 -23.56
C GLY A 43 9.50 -1.97 -22.75
N ILE A 44 9.61 -1.19 -21.67
CA ILE A 44 8.48 -0.73 -20.88
C ILE A 44 8.34 0.79 -21.03
N THR A 45 7.14 1.22 -21.43
CA THR A 45 6.74 2.63 -21.41
C THR A 45 6.14 2.95 -20.05
N VAL A 46 6.55 4.05 -19.42
CA VAL A 46 6.03 4.43 -18.10
C VAL A 46 5.24 5.72 -18.21
N HIS A 47 4.00 5.70 -17.71
CA HIS A 47 3.16 6.88 -17.54
C HIS A 47 3.01 7.19 -16.04
N THR A 48 3.21 8.46 -15.67
CA THR A 48 3.14 8.90 -14.26
C THR A 48 1.94 9.80 -14.06
N GLY A 49 1.21 9.55 -12.99
CA GLY A 49 0.07 10.36 -12.57
C GLY A 49 -1.13 9.53 -12.15
N ARG A 50 -2.12 10.23 -11.58
CA ARG A 50 -3.43 9.64 -11.29
C ARG A 50 -4.29 9.76 -12.54
N LEU A 51 -4.98 8.70 -12.88
CA LEU A 51 -5.88 8.64 -14.03
C LEU A 51 -7.31 8.45 -13.52
N ASP A 52 -8.21 9.29 -13.99
CA ASP A 52 -9.65 9.05 -13.92
C ASP A 52 -10.10 8.13 -15.07
N GLN A 53 -11.39 7.83 -15.13
CA GLN A 53 -11.94 6.90 -16.12
C GLN A 53 -11.73 7.41 -17.55
N GLU A 54 -11.94 8.70 -17.80
CA GLU A 54 -11.79 9.29 -19.14
C GLU A 54 -10.33 9.27 -19.60
N ALA A 55 -9.40 9.61 -18.70
CA ALA A 55 -7.97 9.54 -18.98
C ALA A 55 -7.52 8.08 -19.25
N MET A 56 -8.07 7.12 -18.52
CA MET A 56 -7.82 5.70 -18.78
C MET A 56 -8.31 5.25 -20.16
N GLN A 57 -9.52 5.63 -20.56
CA GLN A 57 -10.06 5.33 -21.89
C GLN A 57 -9.23 5.97 -23.01
N ASN A 58 -8.79 7.22 -22.82
CA ASN A 58 -7.92 7.88 -23.78
C ASN A 58 -6.57 7.16 -23.94
N LEU A 59 -5.98 6.74 -22.82
CA LEU A 59 -4.73 5.98 -22.81
C LEU A 59 -4.87 4.62 -23.53
N ILE A 60 -6.01 3.93 -23.35
CA ILE A 60 -6.34 2.69 -24.06
C ILE A 60 -6.33 2.90 -25.58
N LYS A 61 -6.97 3.96 -26.05
CA LYS A 61 -7.04 4.30 -27.49
C LYS A 61 -5.70 4.74 -28.04
N GLU A 62 -5.01 5.66 -27.37
CA GLU A 62 -3.75 6.24 -27.79
C GLU A 62 -2.66 5.16 -27.98
N HIS A 63 -2.59 4.22 -27.04
CA HIS A 63 -1.58 3.16 -27.06
C HIS A 63 -2.07 1.84 -27.65
N ASN A 64 -3.26 1.78 -28.22
CA ASN A 64 -3.85 0.54 -28.76
C ASN A 64 -3.76 -0.62 -27.75
N ILE A 65 -4.19 -0.37 -26.53
CA ILE A 65 -4.15 -1.37 -25.45
C ILE A 65 -5.13 -2.48 -25.74
N ARG A 66 -4.67 -3.72 -25.70
CA ARG A 66 -5.49 -4.92 -25.94
C ARG A 66 -5.79 -5.73 -24.68
N LEU A 67 -5.11 -5.44 -23.59
CA LEU A 67 -5.29 -6.08 -22.28
C LEU A 67 -4.89 -5.10 -21.18
N LEU A 68 -5.75 -4.92 -20.18
CA LEU A 68 -5.45 -4.15 -18.99
C LEU A 68 -5.31 -5.11 -17.80
N ILE A 69 -4.16 -5.03 -17.13
CA ILE A 69 -3.85 -5.80 -15.92
C ILE A 69 -3.75 -4.86 -14.74
N ASP A 70 -4.62 -5.02 -13.77
CA ASP A 70 -4.53 -4.27 -12.52
C ASP A 70 -3.72 -5.07 -11.49
N ALA A 71 -2.47 -4.67 -11.30
CA ALA A 71 -1.56 -5.16 -10.27
C ALA A 71 -1.30 -4.10 -9.17
N SER A 72 -2.26 -3.23 -8.95
CA SER A 72 -2.22 -2.24 -7.87
C SER A 72 -2.33 -2.92 -6.50
N HIS A 73 -2.09 -2.14 -5.43
CA HIS A 73 -2.18 -2.65 -4.07
C HIS A 73 -3.59 -3.22 -3.79
N PRO A 74 -3.73 -4.35 -3.05
CA PRO A 74 -5.04 -4.95 -2.74
C PRO A 74 -6.08 -3.96 -2.19
N TYR A 75 -5.63 -2.99 -1.40
CA TYR A 75 -6.50 -1.94 -0.83
C TYR A 75 -6.70 -0.71 -1.74
N ALA A 76 -6.36 -0.78 -3.01
CA ALA A 76 -6.54 0.31 -3.96
C ALA A 76 -7.87 0.19 -4.73
N ALA A 77 -8.99 -0.02 -4.03
CA ALA A 77 -10.30 -0.33 -4.60
C ALA A 77 -10.77 0.70 -5.65
N ILE A 78 -10.47 1.99 -5.45
CA ILE A 78 -10.88 3.05 -6.37
C ILE A 78 -10.26 2.84 -7.76
N VAL A 79 -8.93 2.67 -7.84
CA VAL A 79 -8.27 2.49 -9.14
C VAL A 79 -8.70 1.20 -9.81
N THR A 80 -8.95 0.14 -9.04
CA THR A 80 -9.46 -1.14 -9.56
C THR A 80 -10.83 -0.97 -10.23
N ALA A 81 -11.77 -0.31 -9.55
CA ALA A 81 -13.09 -0.04 -10.10
C ALA A 81 -13.01 0.85 -11.35
N THR A 82 -12.24 1.95 -11.29
CA THR A 82 -12.05 2.86 -12.42
C THR A 82 -11.46 2.14 -13.64
N ALA A 83 -10.46 1.28 -13.43
CA ALA A 83 -9.81 0.52 -14.50
C ALA A 83 -10.75 -0.53 -15.12
N GLN A 84 -11.56 -1.19 -14.29
CA GLN A 84 -12.56 -2.15 -14.75
C GLN A 84 -13.63 -1.47 -15.62
N ASP A 85 -14.12 -0.30 -15.19
CA ASP A 85 -15.10 0.46 -15.93
C ASP A 85 -14.53 1.00 -17.25
N ALA A 86 -13.30 1.49 -17.26
CA ALA A 86 -12.62 1.96 -18.47
C ALA A 86 -12.40 0.81 -19.47
N ALA A 87 -11.91 -0.34 -19.01
CA ALA A 87 -11.70 -1.51 -19.87
C ALA A 87 -13.03 -2.02 -20.47
N LYS A 88 -14.10 -2.06 -19.67
CA LYS A 88 -15.44 -2.43 -20.12
C LYS A 88 -15.98 -1.46 -21.17
N ALA A 89 -15.81 -0.16 -20.97
CA ALA A 89 -16.26 0.86 -21.92
C ALA A 89 -15.55 0.78 -23.27
N GLU A 90 -14.25 0.43 -23.27
CA GLU A 90 -13.44 0.29 -24.49
C GLU A 90 -13.45 -1.14 -25.06
N GLY A 91 -14.16 -2.08 -24.42
CA GLY A 91 -14.32 -3.46 -24.91
C GLY A 91 -13.06 -4.31 -24.87
N ILE A 92 -12.11 -4.00 -23.99
CA ILE A 92 -10.88 -4.78 -23.81
C ILE A 92 -10.95 -5.68 -22.58
N PRO A 93 -10.24 -6.82 -22.56
CA PRO A 93 -10.11 -7.68 -21.38
C PRO A 93 -9.48 -6.95 -20.20
N PHE A 94 -10.02 -7.20 -18.99
CA PHE A 94 -9.49 -6.75 -17.71
C PHE A 94 -9.10 -7.96 -16.87
N VAL A 95 -7.90 -7.93 -16.27
CA VAL A 95 -7.42 -8.97 -15.36
C VAL A 95 -6.96 -8.31 -14.06
N ARG A 96 -7.48 -8.79 -12.95
CA ARG A 96 -6.96 -8.43 -11.62
C ARG A 96 -5.85 -9.41 -11.23
N PHE A 97 -4.63 -8.90 -11.03
CA PHE A 97 -3.53 -9.67 -10.46
C PHE A 97 -3.54 -9.50 -8.94
N GLU A 98 -3.95 -10.55 -8.24
CA GLU A 98 -3.99 -10.56 -6.79
C GLU A 98 -2.86 -11.41 -6.22
N ARG A 99 -2.17 -10.86 -5.24
CA ARG A 99 -1.18 -11.60 -4.48
C ARG A 99 -1.87 -12.47 -3.43
N LYS A 100 -1.27 -13.62 -3.12
CA LYS A 100 -1.75 -14.44 -1.99
C LYS A 100 -1.56 -13.68 -0.68
N GLU A 101 -2.59 -13.69 0.13
CA GLU A 101 -2.49 -13.24 1.52
C GLU A 101 -1.54 -14.15 2.30
N VAL A 102 -0.92 -13.61 3.34
CA VAL A 102 -0.15 -14.39 4.29
C VAL A 102 -1.14 -15.13 5.19
N PRO A 103 -0.99 -16.46 5.35
CA PRO A 103 -1.78 -17.19 6.33
C PRO A 103 -1.60 -16.57 7.72
N LEU A 104 -2.71 -16.34 8.41
CA LEU A 104 -2.67 -15.80 9.75
C LEU A 104 -2.30 -16.91 10.74
N PRO A 105 -1.41 -16.64 11.71
CA PRO A 105 -1.06 -17.61 12.74
C PRO A 105 -2.25 -17.85 13.68
N ASP A 106 -2.31 -19.03 14.26
CA ASP A 106 -3.19 -19.32 15.39
C ASP A 106 -2.59 -18.69 16.65
N TYR A 107 -3.03 -17.47 16.96
CA TYR A 107 -2.54 -16.68 18.07
C TYR A 107 -3.69 -15.93 18.72
N ASP A 108 -3.90 -16.16 19.99
CA ASP A 108 -5.04 -15.67 20.78
C ASP A 108 -5.12 -14.13 20.90
N LYS A 109 -3.99 -13.44 20.67
CA LYS A 109 -3.92 -11.95 20.67
C LYS A 109 -3.96 -11.36 19.26
N LEU A 110 -4.22 -12.18 18.24
CA LEU A 110 -4.46 -11.69 16.89
C LEU A 110 -5.92 -11.30 16.71
N HIS A 111 -6.17 -10.06 16.40
CA HIS A 111 -7.51 -9.53 16.15
C HIS A 111 -7.65 -9.10 14.69
N ILE A 112 -8.70 -9.58 14.04
CA ILE A 112 -9.05 -9.19 12.66
C ILE A 112 -10.18 -8.18 12.73
N VAL A 113 -10.03 -7.09 12.03
CA VAL A 113 -10.99 -5.99 11.97
C VAL A 113 -11.30 -5.63 10.51
N VAL A 114 -12.45 -5.03 10.27
CA VAL A 114 -12.95 -4.80 8.91
C VAL A 114 -12.38 -3.52 8.28
N ASP A 115 -12.03 -2.52 9.09
CA ASP A 115 -11.51 -1.24 8.60
C ASP A 115 -10.58 -0.55 9.61
N GLU A 116 -10.04 0.59 9.22
CA GLU A 116 -9.11 1.38 10.03
C GLU A 116 -9.79 2.08 11.22
N VAL A 117 -11.10 2.32 11.18
CA VAL A 117 -11.85 2.92 12.30
C VAL A 117 -12.00 1.90 13.40
N GLU A 118 -12.42 0.68 13.06
CA GLU A 118 -12.48 -0.43 14.01
C GLU A 118 -11.09 -0.74 14.56
N ALA A 119 -10.05 -0.74 13.71
CA ALA A 119 -8.66 -0.93 14.13
C ALA A 119 -8.22 0.10 15.16
N ALA A 120 -8.53 1.39 14.96
CA ALA A 120 -8.19 2.47 15.89
C ALA A 120 -8.91 2.30 17.24
N ASN A 121 -10.19 1.97 17.23
CA ASN A 121 -11.00 1.76 18.43
C ASN A 121 -10.48 0.56 19.25
N LEU A 122 -10.24 -0.57 18.59
CA LEU A 122 -9.75 -1.77 19.26
C LEU A 122 -8.32 -1.57 19.77
N ALA A 123 -7.44 -0.98 18.96
CA ALA A 123 -6.06 -0.69 19.36
C ALA A 123 -6.01 0.23 20.60
N GLY A 124 -6.83 1.28 20.63
CA GLY A 124 -6.92 2.15 21.80
C GLY A 124 -7.41 1.44 23.05
N LYS A 125 -8.42 0.57 22.92
CA LYS A 125 -8.91 -0.25 24.03
C LYS A 125 -7.81 -1.15 24.58
N LEU A 126 -7.21 -1.97 23.71
CA LEU A 126 -6.16 -2.93 24.11
C LEU A 126 -4.91 -2.24 24.67
N ALA A 127 -4.52 -1.10 24.10
CA ALA A 127 -3.38 -0.35 24.60
C ALA A 127 -3.62 0.24 26.00
N LYS A 128 -4.83 0.75 26.28
CA LYS A 128 -5.21 1.29 27.61
C LYS A 128 -5.23 0.22 28.70
N GLU A 129 -5.51 -1.03 28.36
CA GLU A 129 -5.42 -2.18 29.26
C GLU A 129 -3.96 -2.59 29.55
N ASN A 130 -2.99 -2.02 28.83
CA ASN A 130 -1.57 -2.30 28.94
C ASN A 130 -0.78 -0.99 29.24
N ASN A 131 0.26 -0.71 28.44
CA ASN A 131 1.16 0.44 28.63
C ASN A 131 0.81 1.66 27.77
N LYS A 132 -0.29 1.63 27.05
CA LYS A 132 -0.78 2.68 26.12
C LYS A 132 0.10 2.94 24.89
N HIS A 133 0.99 2.04 24.51
CA HIS A 133 1.86 2.19 23.35
C HIS A 133 1.29 1.42 22.15
N VAL A 134 1.05 2.12 21.06
CA VAL A 134 0.54 1.57 19.79
C VAL A 134 1.55 1.84 18.68
N TYR A 135 1.86 0.83 17.87
CA TYR A 135 2.71 0.97 16.70
C TYR A 135 1.92 0.73 15.40
N LEU A 136 1.86 1.74 14.53
CA LEU A 136 1.15 1.67 13.27
C LEU A 136 2.11 1.34 12.12
N THR A 137 1.83 0.26 11.40
CA THR A 137 2.53 -0.12 10.16
C THR A 137 1.65 0.05 8.92
N THR A 138 0.55 0.77 9.05
CA THR A 138 -0.47 0.96 8.00
C THR A 138 -0.09 2.00 6.95
N GLY A 139 0.99 2.75 7.18
CA GLY A 139 1.46 3.83 6.31
C GLY A 139 0.68 5.14 6.48
N SER A 140 1.03 6.15 5.68
CA SER A 140 0.53 7.53 5.84
C SER A 140 -0.93 7.75 5.44
N LYS A 141 -1.44 6.99 4.45
CA LYS A 141 -2.75 7.24 3.83
C LYS A 141 -3.93 7.19 4.81
N THR A 142 -3.85 6.35 5.83
CA THR A 142 -4.90 6.16 6.83
C THR A 142 -4.57 6.82 8.17
N MET A 143 -3.43 7.52 8.26
CA MET A 143 -2.97 8.16 9.50
C MET A 143 -3.98 9.15 10.08
N HIS A 144 -4.71 9.86 9.22
CA HIS A 144 -5.75 10.81 9.64
C HIS A 144 -6.88 10.16 10.46
N ILE A 145 -7.15 8.86 10.27
CA ILE A 145 -8.15 8.11 11.05
C ILE A 145 -7.60 7.87 12.46
N PHE A 146 -6.37 7.40 12.56
CA PHE A 146 -5.72 7.11 13.85
C PHE A 146 -5.44 8.38 14.65
N ALA A 147 -4.95 9.44 13.99
CA ALA A 147 -4.63 10.70 14.64
C ALA A 147 -5.86 11.42 15.22
N LYS A 148 -7.04 11.20 14.65
CA LYS A 148 -8.31 11.81 15.09
C LYS A 148 -9.16 10.88 15.96
N SER A 149 -8.69 9.68 16.26
CA SER A 149 -9.45 8.71 17.06
C SER A 149 -9.44 9.06 18.54
N ASP A 150 -10.62 9.26 19.10
CA ASP A 150 -10.80 9.48 20.56
C ASP A 150 -10.29 8.28 21.38
N ALA A 151 -10.36 7.08 20.80
CA ALA A 151 -9.85 5.88 21.47
C ALA A 151 -8.35 5.93 21.71
N LEU A 152 -7.60 6.67 20.89
CA LEU A 152 -6.14 6.77 20.93
C LEU A 152 -5.61 8.05 21.59
N GLN A 153 -6.47 8.98 22.05
CA GLN A 153 -6.05 10.27 22.61
C GLN A 153 -5.01 10.16 23.72
N ASP A 154 -5.18 9.19 24.62
CA ASP A 154 -4.28 8.97 25.77
C ASP A 154 -3.16 7.95 25.47
N CYS A 155 -2.98 7.56 24.21
CA CYS A 155 -2.00 6.57 23.81
C CYS A 155 -0.77 7.21 23.18
N GLU A 156 0.38 6.58 23.37
CA GLU A 156 1.58 6.87 22.60
C GLU A 156 1.55 6.12 21.28
N VAL A 157 1.19 6.84 20.20
CA VAL A 157 1.04 6.26 18.88
C VAL A 157 2.30 6.51 18.05
N TRP A 158 3.05 5.45 17.78
CA TRP A 158 4.18 5.44 16.86
C TRP A 158 3.70 5.09 15.45
N THR A 159 4.29 5.69 14.44
CA THR A 159 3.92 5.40 13.05
C THR A 159 5.14 5.22 12.16
N ARG A 160 5.06 4.24 11.26
CA ARG A 160 6.08 4.01 10.22
C ARG A 160 5.55 4.45 8.86
N ILE A 161 6.28 5.36 8.23
CA ILE A 161 5.89 6.03 6.98
C ILE A 161 7.04 6.08 5.98
N LEU A 162 6.73 6.42 4.73
CA LEU A 162 7.76 6.70 3.71
C LEU A 162 8.49 8.02 4.01
N PRO A 163 9.82 8.10 3.79
CA PRO A 163 10.63 9.30 4.04
C PRO A 163 10.54 10.32 2.91
N THR A 164 9.34 10.70 2.48
CA THR A 164 9.13 11.73 1.46
C THR A 164 8.65 13.04 2.10
N ALA A 165 9.01 14.17 1.51
CA ALA A 165 8.64 15.49 2.01
C ALA A 165 7.11 15.63 2.14
N GLU A 166 6.36 15.15 1.13
CA GLU A 166 4.89 15.17 1.15
C GLU A 166 4.31 14.40 2.34
N VAL A 167 4.86 13.20 2.62
CA VAL A 167 4.37 12.37 3.74
C VAL A 167 4.76 12.97 5.09
N LEU A 168 5.96 13.55 5.21
CA LEU A 168 6.37 14.23 6.44
C LEU A 168 5.51 15.47 6.69
N GLN A 169 5.20 16.26 5.67
CA GLN A 169 4.29 17.41 5.79
C GLN A 169 2.90 16.96 6.24
N MET A 170 2.38 15.87 5.69
CA MET A 170 1.10 15.29 6.14
C MET A 170 1.13 14.92 7.64
N MET A 171 2.25 14.40 8.16
CA MET A 171 2.36 14.11 9.60
C MET A 171 2.36 15.38 10.45
N GLU A 172 3.03 16.43 9.98
CA GLU A 172 3.03 17.74 10.62
C GLU A 172 1.62 18.35 10.66
N ASP A 173 0.91 18.34 9.54
CA ASP A 173 -0.48 18.82 9.43
C ASP A 173 -1.46 18.06 10.34
N LEU A 174 -1.17 16.79 10.62
CA LEU A 174 -1.92 15.96 11.55
C LEU A 174 -1.46 16.10 13.02
N ASN A 175 -0.49 16.98 13.30
CA ASN A 175 0.13 17.18 14.60
C ASN A 175 0.74 15.89 15.20
N VAL A 176 1.25 15.01 14.36
CA VAL A 176 1.97 13.81 14.83
C VAL A 176 3.36 14.23 15.33
N SER A 177 3.66 13.92 16.59
CA SER A 177 4.94 14.28 17.18
C SER A 177 6.11 13.65 16.39
N PRO A 178 7.14 14.44 15.97
CA PRO A 178 8.32 13.90 15.27
C PRO A 178 9.02 12.78 16.03
N LYS A 179 8.96 12.78 17.36
CA LYS A 179 9.54 11.72 18.20
C LYS A 179 8.91 10.34 17.97
N ARG A 180 7.71 10.29 17.39
CA ARG A 180 6.92 9.07 17.18
C ARG A 180 6.83 8.68 15.71
N ILE A 181 7.67 9.29 14.86
CA ILE A 181 7.71 9.02 13.42
C ILE A 181 8.96 8.21 13.09
N VAL A 182 8.77 7.05 12.49
CA VAL A 182 9.84 6.24 11.87
C VAL A 182 9.70 6.37 10.35
N ALA A 183 10.45 7.32 9.77
CA ALA A 183 10.42 7.58 8.32
C ALA A 183 11.44 6.71 7.60
N VAL A 184 11.00 5.57 7.08
CA VAL A 184 11.86 4.59 6.42
C VAL A 184 11.06 3.75 5.42
N GLN A 185 11.71 3.36 4.31
CA GLN A 185 11.09 2.52 3.27
C GLN A 185 11.38 1.03 3.55
N GLY A 186 10.29 0.23 3.54
CA GLY A 186 10.37 -1.23 3.59
C GLY A 186 10.58 -1.89 2.21
N PRO A 187 10.48 -3.22 2.13
CA PRO A 187 10.10 -4.15 3.19
C PRO A 187 11.18 -4.33 4.26
N PHE A 188 10.78 -4.84 5.44
CA PHE A 188 11.68 -5.02 6.58
C PHE A 188 11.79 -6.49 6.94
N SER A 189 12.96 -6.90 7.46
CA SER A 189 13.15 -8.22 8.04
C SER A 189 12.36 -8.39 9.34
N TYR A 190 12.19 -9.62 9.77
CA TYR A 190 11.61 -9.94 11.07
C TYR A 190 12.36 -9.23 12.22
N ASP A 191 13.70 -9.31 12.24
CA ASP A 191 14.50 -8.67 13.28
C ASP A 191 14.33 -7.16 13.34
N MET A 192 14.27 -6.49 12.19
CA MET A 192 14.04 -5.05 12.12
C MET A 192 12.65 -4.68 12.66
N ASN A 193 11.61 -5.43 12.32
CA ASN A 193 10.28 -5.23 12.89
C ASN A 193 10.29 -5.46 14.40
N ARG A 194 10.90 -6.56 14.87
CA ARG A 194 11.00 -6.90 16.28
C ARG A 194 11.70 -5.83 17.10
N ILE A 195 12.82 -5.30 16.58
CA ILE A 195 13.56 -4.21 17.25
C ILE A 195 12.70 -2.95 17.35
N MET A 196 12.05 -2.53 16.26
CA MET A 196 11.19 -1.35 16.26
C MET A 196 10.04 -1.48 17.28
N PHE A 197 9.39 -2.64 17.34
CA PHE A 197 8.28 -2.86 18.27
C PHE A 197 8.77 -2.92 19.73
N HIS A 198 9.94 -3.51 19.96
CA HIS A 198 10.53 -3.59 21.29
C HIS A 198 10.99 -2.23 21.80
N ASP A 199 11.74 -1.45 21.01
CA ASP A 199 12.29 -0.17 21.43
C ASP A 199 11.19 0.89 21.68
N THR A 200 10.09 0.80 20.94
CA THR A 200 8.91 1.63 21.19
C THR A 200 8.00 1.08 22.27
N GLN A 201 8.34 -0.07 22.86
CA GLN A 201 7.54 -0.77 23.85
C GLN A 201 6.09 -1.00 23.40
N ALA A 202 5.87 -1.26 22.11
CA ALA A 202 4.55 -1.43 21.53
C ALA A 202 3.80 -2.57 22.22
N SER A 203 2.67 -2.27 22.87
CA SER A 203 1.75 -3.29 23.40
C SER A 203 0.72 -3.71 22.38
N VAL A 204 0.50 -2.88 21.36
CA VAL A 204 -0.39 -3.16 20.24
C VAL A 204 0.28 -2.76 18.91
N VAL A 205 0.27 -3.65 17.93
CA VAL A 205 0.74 -3.39 16.57
C VAL A 205 -0.45 -3.45 15.62
N VAL A 206 -0.65 -2.38 14.85
CA VAL A 206 -1.68 -2.34 13.80
C VAL A 206 -1.03 -2.51 12.45
N MET A 207 -1.51 -3.47 11.66
CA MET A 207 -0.95 -3.78 10.36
C MET A 207 -2.04 -4.12 9.32
N LYS A 208 -1.66 -4.10 8.05
CA LYS A 208 -2.47 -4.63 6.95
C LYS A 208 -1.89 -5.97 6.50
N ASN A 209 -2.74 -6.96 6.24
CA ASN A 209 -2.32 -8.20 5.58
C ASN A 209 -2.17 -7.93 4.07
N SER A 210 -1.04 -7.32 3.70
CA SER A 210 -0.74 -6.91 2.31
C SER A 210 0.06 -7.96 1.53
N GLY A 211 0.08 -9.20 2.00
CA GLY A 211 0.81 -10.33 1.41
C GLY A 211 2.31 -10.30 1.71
N LEU A 212 3.04 -11.33 1.24
CA LEU A 212 4.47 -11.53 1.48
C LEU A 212 5.31 -10.32 1.05
N VAL A 213 5.08 -9.82 -0.17
CA VAL A 213 5.82 -8.66 -0.72
C VAL A 213 5.55 -7.38 0.08
N GLY A 214 4.40 -7.28 0.75
CA GLY A 214 4.09 -6.21 1.70
C GLY A 214 4.73 -6.41 3.08
N GLY A 215 5.46 -7.52 3.28
CA GLY A 215 6.13 -7.87 4.54
C GLY A 215 5.13 -8.12 5.67
N ALA A 216 3.97 -8.73 5.38
CA ALA A 216 3.01 -9.08 6.41
C ALA A 216 3.55 -10.21 7.29
N ASP A 217 4.18 -11.21 6.70
CA ASP A 217 4.81 -12.37 7.35
C ASP A 217 5.89 -11.99 8.37
N THR A 218 6.66 -10.96 8.09
CA THR A 218 7.74 -10.50 8.98
C THR A 218 7.26 -9.63 10.16
N LYS A 219 5.96 -9.33 10.21
CA LYS A 219 5.32 -8.59 11.30
C LYS A 219 4.47 -9.47 12.21
N LEU A 220 4.07 -10.63 11.70
CA LEU A 220 3.37 -11.68 12.44
C LEU A 220 4.36 -12.60 13.15
#